data_74b0bfa8d989f5c47d17fd66d5c26d38
#
_entry.id   74b0bfa8d989f5c47d17fd66d5c26d38
#
_cell.length_a   1.000
_cell.length_b   1.000
_cell.length_c   1.000
_cell.angle_alpha   90.00
_cell.angle_beta   90.00
_cell.angle_gamma   90.00
#
_symmetry.space_group_name_H-M   'P 1'
#
loop_
_entity.id
_entity.type
_entity.pdbx_description
1 polymer ?
#
loop_
_entity_poly.entity_id
_entity_poly.type
_entity_poly.pdbx_seq_one_letter_code
_entity_poly.pdbx_strand_id
1 'polypeptide(L)'
;GLGDVYKRQSSLVGVSLIIGLARGINLIMEEGLISDTLLFWSSNAVQGMAGPAFILIMMLLFFLLGFVVPSSSGLAVLAMPIMAPLADTVGIDRYSIVCAYQWGQYAMLYLAPTGLVLATLTMLDMKYSKWFKFVWPIVVFTLVFGGILLCAQVMLA
;
A
#
# COMPACT_ATOMS: atom_id res chain seq x y z
N GLY A 1 28.12 16.10 23.45
CA GLY A 1 29.47 16.06 22.92
C GLY A 1 29.64 15.08 21.76
N LEU A 2 30.88 14.88 21.31
CA LEU A 2 31.23 14.00 20.18
C LEU A 2 30.68 12.56 20.31
N GLY A 3 30.59 12.00 21.51
CA GLY A 3 30.02 10.65 21.72
C GLY A 3 28.53 10.54 21.41
N ASP A 4 27.77 11.61 21.51
CA ASP A 4 26.36 11.65 21.17
C ASP A 4 26.14 11.74 19.66
N VAL A 5 27.05 12.43 18.96
CA VAL A 5 27.10 12.49 17.49
C VAL A 5 27.43 11.11 16.90
N TYR A 6 28.41 10.38 17.47
CA TYR A 6 28.76 9.03 17.03
C TYR A 6 27.60 8.03 17.19
N LYS A 7 26.87 8.07 18.30
CA LYS A 7 25.70 7.22 18.53
C LYS A 7 24.58 7.50 17.52
N ARG A 8 24.34 8.78 17.22
CA ARG A 8 23.35 9.17 16.20
C ARG A 8 23.79 8.78 14.80
N GLN A 9 25.07 8.91 14.47
CA GLN A 9 25.59 8.48 13.17
C GLN A 9 25.48 6.96 12.97
N SER A 10 25.77 6.15 13.98
CA SER A 10 25.68 4.69 13.86
C SER A 10 24.24 4.22 13.64
N SER A 11 23.25 4.88 14.26
CA SER A 11 21.83 4.57 13.98
C SER A 11 21.39 4.97 12.56
N LEU A 12 21.93 6.07 12.03
CA LEU A 12 21.66 6.52 10.66
C LEU A 12 22.21 5.58 9.58
N VAL A 13 23.36 4.93 9.84
CA VAL A 13 23.92 3.93 8.92
C VAL A 13 22.97 2.74 8.77
N GLY A 14 22.44 2.22 9.88
CA GLY A 14 21.46 1.12 9.84
C GLY A 14 20.20 1.50 9.06
N VAL A 15 19.67 2.70 9.29
CA VAL A 15 18.52 3.23 8.59
C VAL A 15 18.79 3.37 7.08
N SER A 16 19.95 3.91 6.71
CA SER A 16 20.33 4.08 5.29
C SER A 16 20.45 2.73 4.56
N LEU A 17 21.01 1.71 5.23
CA LEU A 17 21.09 0.37 4.67
C LEU A 17 19.71 -0.26 4.47
N ILE A 18 18.79 -0.13 5.44
CA ILE A 18 17.41 -0.62 5.33
C ILE A 18 16.70 0.03 4.13
N ILE A 19 16.82 1.36 3.99
CA ILE A 19 16.18 2.09 2.88
C ILE A 19 16.80 1.67 1.54
N GLY A 20 18.13 1.52 1.47
CA GLY A 20 18.82 1.08 0.26
C GLY A 20 18.40 -0.32 -0.17
N LEU A 21 18.34 -1.28 0.75
CA LEU A 21 17.89 -2.65 0.48
C LEU A 21 16.42 -2.69 0.03
N ALA A 22 15.54 -1.96 0.71
CA ALA A 22 14.12 -1.87 0.34
C ALA A 22 13.94 -1.30 -1.07
N ARG A 23 14.75 -0.30 -1.45
CA ARG A 23 14.74 0.26 -2.81
C ARG A 23 15.26 -0.73 -3.85
N GLY A 24 16.30 -1.49 -3.52
CA GLY A 24 16.83 -2.55 -4.39
C GLY A 24 15.81 -3.65 -4.66
N ILE A 25 15.06 -4.09 -3.66
CA ILE A 25 13.98 -5.07 -3.81
C ILE A 25 12.91 -4.54 -4.78
N ASN A 26 12.47 -3.29 -4.60
CA ASN A 26 11.49 -2.68 -5.49
C ASN A 26 11.96 -2.65 -6.95
N LEU A 27 13.22 -2.29 -7.19
CA LEU A 27 13.80 -2.25 -8.53
C LEU A 27 13.79 -3.64 -9.19
N ILE A 28 14.17 -4.69 -8.45
CA ILE A 28 14.14 -6.07 -8.94
C ILE A 28 12.71 -6.50 -9.30
N MET A 29 11.71 -6.09 -8.52
CA MET A 29 10.31 -6.41 -8.79
C MET A 29 9.76 -5.69 -10.02
N GLU A 30 10.18 -4.45 -10.25
CA GLU A 30 9.83 -3.66 -11.43
C GLU A 30 10.51 -4.21 -12.68
N GLU A 31 11.82 -4.41 -12.65
CA GLU A 31 12.59 -4.95 -13.79
C GLU A 31 12.23 -6.41 -14.13
N GLY A 32 11.86 -7.19 -13.10
CA GLY A 32 11.37 -8.56 -13.26
C GLY A 32 9.93 -8.67 -13.78
N LEU A 33 9.24 -7.56 -14.06
CA LEU A 33 7.82 -7.50 -14.48
C LEU A 33 6.86 -8.23 -13.51
N ILE A 34 7.30 -8.40 -12.27
CA ILE A 34 6.48 -9.07 -11.23
C ILE A 34 5.26 -8.21 -10.89
N SER A 35 5.48 -6.90 -10.76
CA SER A 35 4.43 -5.94 -10.48
C SER A 35 3.38 -5.90 -11.59
N ASP A 36 3.82 -5.89 -12.85
CA ASP A 36 2.92 -5.90 -14.03
C ASP A 36 2.12 -7.19 -14.12
N THR A 37 2.76 -8.33 -13.85
CA THR A 37 2.09 -9.64 -13.82
C THR A 37 1.00 -9.68 -12.75
N LEU A 38 1.28 -9.20 -11.55
CA LEU A 38 0.30 -9.13 -10.47
C LEU A 38 -0.86 -8.19 -10.79
N LEU A 39 -0.60 -7.04 -11.42
CA LEU A 39 -1.64 -6.13 -11.88
C LEU A 39 -2.52 -6.77 -12.95
N PHE A 40 -1.94 -7.49 -13.91
CA PHE A 40 -2.69 -8.22 -14.92
C PHE A 40 -3.62 -9.29 -14.30
N TRP A 41 -3.10 -10.10 -13.38
CA TRP A 41 -3.92 -11.09 -12.68
C TRP A 41 -5.03 -10.43 -11.84
N SER A 42 -4.71 -9.32 -11.17
CA SER A 42 -5.66 -8.56 -10.37
C SER A 42 -6.79 -7.97 -11.22
N SER A 43 -6.46 -7.43 -12.40
CA SER A 43 -7.46 -6.89 -13.32
C SER A 43 -8.41 -7.98 -13.84
N ASN A 44 -7.86 -9.16 -14.17
CA ASN A 44 -8.68 -10.29 -14.61
C ASN A 44 -9.60 -10.81 -13.48
N ALA A 45 -9.15 -10.79 -12.24
CA ALA A 45 -9.95 -11.27 -11.10
C ALA A 45 -11.20 -10.42 -10.83
N VAL A 46 -11.19 -9.13 -11.21
CA VAL A 46 -12.32 -8.22 -10.98
C VAL A 46 -13.19 -7.99 -12.21
N GLN A 47 -12.83 -8.55 -13.38
CA GLN A 47 -13.65 -8.46 -14.59
C GLN A 47 -15.03 -9.12 -14.39
N GLY A 48 -16.08 -8.43 -14.82
CA GLY A 48 -17.47 -8.91 -14.70
C GLY A 48 -18.11 -8.71 -13.33
N MET A 49 -17.40 -8.15 -12.36
CA MET A 49 -17.99 -7.69 -11.10
C MET A 49 -18.53 -6.28 -11.28
N ALA A 50 -19.62 -5.97 -10.59
CA ALA A 50 -20.24 -4.64 -10.65
C ALA A 50 -20.56 -4.10 -9.25
N GLY A 51 -20.67 -2.78 -9.16
CA GLY A 51 -21.16 -2.09 -7.99
C GLY A 51 -20.26 -2.22 -6.73
N PRO A 52 -20.89 -2.29 -5.57
CA PRO A 52 -20.17 -2.29 -4.28
C PRO A 52 -19.17 -3.44 -4.11
N ALA A 53 -19.45 -4.61 -4.71
CA ALA A 53 -18.53 -5.76 -4.64
C ALA A 53 -17.23 -5.46 -5.37
N PHE A 54 -17.30 -4.87 -6.56
CA PHE A 54 -16.13 -4.46 -7.34
C PHE A 54 -15.25 -3.50 -6.55
N ILE A 55 -15.81 -2.43 -5.98
CA ILE A 55 -15.01 -1.40 -5.29
C ILE A 55 -14.35 -1.92 -4.01
N LEU A 56 -15.02 -2.83 -3.27
CA LEU A 56 -14.42 -3.46 -2.09
C LEU A 56 -13.26 -4.38 -2.46
N ILE A 57 -13.42 -5.16 -3.52
CA ILE A 57 -12.34 -6.03 -4.00
C ILE A 57 -11.18 -5.20 -4.52
N MET A 58 -11.45 -4.09 -5.22
CA MET A 58 -10.41 -3.15 -5.65
C MET A 58 -9.63 -2.58 -4.46
N MET A 59 -10.31 -2.16 -3.39
CA MET A 59 -9.64 -1.69 -2.18
C MET A 59 -8.74 -2.78 -1.56
N LEU A 60 -9.21 -4.02 -1.49
CA LEU A 60 -8.41 -5.15 -0.98
C LEU A 60 -7.23 -5.49 -1.90
N LEU A 61 -7.43 -5.41 -3.22
CA LEU A 61 -6.35 -5.61 -4.18
C LEU A 61 -5.25 -4.54 -4.00
N PHE A 62 -5.61 -3.27 -3.86
CA PHE A 62 -4.64 -2.22 -3.60
C PHE A 62 -3.93 -2.38 -2.25
N PHE A 63 -4.64 -2.89 -1.24
CA PHE A 63 -4.02 -3.26 0.03
C PHE A 63 -2.96 -4.36 -0.17
N LEU A 64 -3.27 -5.42 -0.92
CA LEU A 64 -2.34 -6.52 -1.20
C LEU A 64 -1.19 -6.11 -2.11
N LEU A 65 -1.50 -5.39 -3.20
CA LEU A 65 -0.49 -4.89 -4.15
C LEU A 65 0.50 -3.93 -3.48
N GLY A 66 0.05 -3.20 -2.46
CA GLY A 66 0.92 -2.33 -1.69
C GLY A 66 2.06 -3.07 -0.98
N PHE A 67 1.89 -4.36 -0.58
CA PHE A 67 3.00 -5.16 -0.04
C PHE A 67 4.06 -5.47 -1.09
N VAL A 68 3.65 -5.55 -2.35
CA VAL A 68 4.53 -5.83 -3.49
C VAL A 68 5.24 -4.55 -3.95
N VAL A 69 4.47 -3.46 -4.06
CA VAL A 69 4.97 -2.13 -4.45
C VAL A 69 4.72 -1.14 -3.29
N PRO A 70 5.59 -1.11 -2.26
CA PRO A 70 5.40 -0.27 -1.08
C PRO A 70 5.73 1.21 -1.34
N SER A 71 5.37 1.70 -2.51
CA SER A 71 5.53 3.08 -2.95
C SER A 71 4.18 3.61 -3.40
N SER A 72 3.67 4.64 -2.71
CA SER A 72 2.37 5.21 -3.05
C SER A 72 2.33 5.77 -4.47
N SER A 73 3.29 6.59 -4.86
CA SER A 73 3.36 7.12 -6.22
C SER A 73 3.67 6.04 -7.26
N GLY A 74 4.58 5.09 -6.93
CA GLY A 74 4.94 3.99 -7.83
C GLY A 74 3.75 3.10 -8.16
N LEU A 75 3.03 2.62 -7.15
CA LEU A 75 1.84 1.80 -7.36
C LEU A 75 0.73 2.57 -8.10
N ALA A 76 0.55 3.87 -7.84
CA ALA A 76 -0.42 4.68 -8.56
C ALA A 76 -0.11 4.76 -10.06
N VAL A 77 1.16 5.03 -10.42
CA VAL A 77 1.61 5.12 -11.82
C VAL A 77 1.43 3.79 -12.55
N LEU A 78 1.70 2.67 -11.88
CA LEU A 78 1.58 1.34 -12.48
C LEU A 78 0.11 0.89 -12.57
N ALA A 79 -0.68 1.09 -11.53
CA ALA A 79 -2.01 0.52 -11.41
C ALA A 79 -3.13 1.36 -12.07
N MET A 80 -3.06 2.70 -11.97
CA MET A 80 -4.15 3.56 -12.43
C MET A 80 -4.42 3.48 -13.94
N PRO A 81 -3.42 3.38 -14.84
CA PRO A 81 -3.66 3.21 -16.27
C PRO A 81 -4.47 1.96 -16.62
N ILE A 82 -4.44 0.93 -15.77
CA ILE A 82 -5.16 -0.34 -15.97
C ILE A 82 -6.50 -0.31 -15.24
N MET A 83 -6.48 0.08 -13.95
CA MET A 83 -7.63 -0.06 -13.06
C MET A 83 -8.68 1.04 -13.26
N ALA A 84 -8.29 2.26 -13.68
CA ALA A 84 -9.26 3.31 -13.93
C ALA A 84 -10.13 3.05 -15.16
N PRO A 85 -9.60 2.62 -16.33
CA PRO A 85 -10.44 2.18 -17.45
C PRO A 85 -11.31 0.96 -17.14
N LEU A 86 -10.82 0.06 -16.25
CA LEU A 86 -11.61 -1.08 -15.82
C LEU A 86 -12.88 -0.66 -15.06
N ALA A 87 -12.80 0.40 -14.24
CA ALA A 87 -13.96 0.96 -13.57
C ALA A 87 -15.02 1.48 -14.55
N ASP A 88 -14.61 2.09 -15.66
CA ASP A 88 -15.53 2.56 -16.69
C ASP A 88 -16.34 1.40 -17.27
N THR A 89 -15.75 0.21 -17.44
CA THR A 89 -16.43 -0.97 -17.99
C THR A 89 -17.53 -1.50 -17.07
N VAL A 90 -17.47 -1.21 -15.78
CA VAL A 90 -18.47 -1.62 -14.77
C VAL A 90 -19.37 -0.45 -14.32
N GLY A 91 -19.22 0.72 -14.95
CA GLY A 91 -20.04 1.90 -14.67
C GLY A 91 -19.74 2.59 -13.33
N ILE A 92 -18.50 2.49 -12.85
CA ILE A 92 -18.04 3.13 -11.60
C ILE A 92 -17.15 4.31 -11.95
N ASP A 93 -17.39 5.44 -11.30
CA ASP A 93 -16.58 6.63 -11.48
C ASP A 93 -15.10 6.40 -11.14
N ARG A 94 -14.21 6.89 -11.99
CA ARG A 94 -12.76 6.74 -11.81
C ARG A 94 -12.27 7.29 -10.48
N TYR A 95 -12.91 8.33 -9.94
CA TYR A 95 -12.52 8.88 -8.64
C TYR A 95 -12.76 7.88 -7.50
N SER A 96 -13.77 7.01 -7.62
CA SER A 96 -14.02 5.93 -6.66
C SER A 96 -12.87 4.93 -6.60
N ILE A 97 -12.23 4.64 -7.75
CA ILE A 97 -11.02 3.82 -7.80
C ILE A 97 -9.85 4.49 -7.09
N VAL A 98 -9.70 5.80 -7.26
CA VAL A 98 -8.66 6.55 -6.54
C VAL A 98 -8.90 6.51 -5.03
N CYS A 99 -10.15 6.62 -4.59
CA CYS A 99 -10.51 6.47 -3.18
C CYS A 99 -10.22 5.04 -2.67
N ALA A 100 -10.59 4.00 -3.42
CA ALA A 100 -10.31 2.61 -3.06
C ALA A 100 -8.79 2.36 -2.95
N TYR A 101 -8.02 2.91 -3.89
CA TYR A 101 -6.57 2.89 -3.86
C TYR A 101 -6.02 3.54 -2.58
N GLN A 102 -6.49 4.73 -2.22
CA GLN A 102 -6.04 5.45 -1.03
C GLN A 102 -6.32 4.64 0.24
N TRP A 103 -7.57 4.18 0.42
CA TRP A 103 -7.94 3.39 1.59
C TRP A 103 -7.14 2.09 1.70
N GLY A 104 -6.99 1.35 0.61
CA GLY A 104 -6.27 0.08 0.59
C GLY A 104 -4.78 0.27 0.85
N GLN A 105 -4.12 1.11 0.07
CA GLN A 105 -2.68 1.28 0.17
C GLN A 105 -2.23 1.94 1.47
N TYR A 106 -2.95 2.98 1.96
CA TYR A 106 -2.56 3.59 3.23
C TYR A 106 -2.74 2.64 4.41
N ALA A 107 -3.79 1.82 4.41
CA ALA A 107 -3.95 0.76 5.42
C ALA A 107 -2.75 -0.20 5.42
N MET A 108 -2.27 -0.59 4.23
CA MET A 108 -1.07 -1.41 4.09
C MET A 108 0.19 -0.71 4.58
N LEU A 109 0.39 0.59 4.26
CA LEU A 109 1.59 1.33 4.66
C LEU A 109 1.79 1.41 6.18
N TYR A 110 0.71 1.39 6.96
CA TYR A 110 0.81 1.28 8.42
C TYR A 110 1.29 -0.10 8.88
N LEU A 111 0.93 -1.15 8.14
CA LEU A 111 1.15 -2.53 8.53
C LEU A 111 2.45 -3.10 7.98
N ALA A 112 2.81 -2.76 6.75
CA ALA A 112 3.94 -3.38 6.07
C ALA A 112 5.28 -2.97 6.68
N PRO A 113 6.25 -3.89 6.76
CA PRO A 113 7.62 -3.61 7.19
C PRO A 113 8.38 -2.85 6.10
N THR A 114 7.87 -1.68 5.72
CA THR A 114 8.51 -0.81 4.72
C THR A 114 9.80 -0.23 5.28
N GLY A 115 10.67 0.24 4.39
CA GLY A 115 11.91 0.90 4.79
C GLY A 115 11.66 2.07 5.76
N LEU A 116 10.57 2.83 5.56
CA LEU A 116 10.18 3.93 6.44
C LEU A 116 9.80 3.45 7.85
N VAL A 117 8.93 2.44 7.95
CA VAL A 117 8.49 1.89 9.24
C VAL A 117 9.66 1.27 9.99
N LEU A 118 10.45 0.42 9.31
CA LEU A 118 11.60 -0.24 9.94
C LEU A 118 12.66 0.76 10.37
N ALA A 119 12.93 1.79 9.57
CA ALA A 119 13.87 2.84 9.92
C ALA A 119 13.44 3.57 11.20
N THR A 120 12.16 3.98 11.27
CA THR A 120 11.60 4.66 12.45
C THR A 120 11.66 3.78 13.69
N LEU A 121 11.28 2.50 13.58
CA LEU A 121 11.31 1.56 14.71
C LEU A 121 12.73 1.30 15.20
N THR A 122 13.71 1.23 14.29
CA THR A 122 15.12 1.08 14.64
C THR A 122 15.63 2.30 15.40
N MET A 123 15.26 3.51 15.00
CA MET A 123 15.63 4.75 15.69
C MET A 123 15.04 4.84 17.10
N LEU A 124 13.86 4.25 17.31
CA LEU A 124 13.16 4.22 18.59
C LEU A 124 13.50 3.00 19.46
N ASP A 125 14.39 2.12 19.00
CA ASP A 125 14.71 0.82 19.62
C ASP A 125 13.46 0.00 19.95
N MET A 126 12.50 0.02 19.03
CA MET A 126 11.19 -0.63 19.19
C MET A 126 11.06 -1.86 18.31
N LYS A 127 10.61 -2.99 18.88
CA LYS A 127 10.37 -4.22 18.14
C LYS A 127 9.14 -4.07 17.23
N TYR A 128 9.26 -4.52 15.97
CA TYR A 128 8.16 -4.52 15.00
C TYR A 128 6.89 -5.22 15.52
N SER A 129 7.02 -6.27 16.32
CA SER A 129 5.86 -6.99 16.89
C SER A 129 5.02 -6.12 17.82
N LYS A 130 5.61 -5.16 18.53
CA LYS A 130 4.89 -4.18 19.36
C LYS A 130 4.14 -3.17 18.49
N TRP A 131 4.79 -2.69 17.44
CA TRP A 131 4.19 -1.82 16.44
C TRP A 131 2.99 -2.48 15.77
N PHE A 132 3.15 -3.71 15.29
CA PHE A 132 2.08 -4.48 14.64
C PHE A 132 0.84 -4.60 15.52
N LYS A 133 1.00 -4.97 16.79
CA LYS A 133 -0.11 -5.07 17.74
C LYS A 133 -0.83 -3.74 17.99
N PHE A 134 -0.08 -2.66 17.98
CA PHE A 134 -0.64 -1.31 18.16
C PHE A 134 -1.41 -0.84 16.93
N VAL A 135 -0.89 -1.08 15.72
CA VAL A 135 -1.43 -0.56 14.47
C VAL A 135 -2.56 -1.43 13.91
N TRP A 136 -2.57 -2.74 14.21
CA TRP A 136 -3.57 -3.66 13.67
C TRP A 136 -5.04 -3.19 13.83
N PRO A 137 -5.50 -2.69 14.99
CA PRO A 137 -6.87 -2.19 15.12
C PRO A 137 -7.16 -0.99 14.22
N ILE A 138 -6.15 -0.12 14.02
CA ILE A 138 -6.27 1.05 13.15
C ILE A 138 -6.41 0.61 11.69
N VAL A 139 -5.64 -0.40 11.25
CA VAL A 139 -5.73 -0.95 9.90
C VAL A 139 -7.10 -1.56 9.64
N VAL A 140 -7.61 -2.37 10.58
CA VAL A 140 -8.96 -2.96 10.47
C VAL A 140 -10.02 -1.87 10.43
N PHE A 141 -9.93 -0.87 11.31
CA PHE A 141 -10.84 0.27 11.28
C PHE A 141 -10.81 1.01 9.95
N THR A 142 -9.62 1.29 9.41
CA THR A 142 -9.44 1.99 8.14
C THR A 142 -10.06 1.21 6.98
N LEU A 143 -9.86 -0.11 6.92
CA LEU A 143 -10.44 -0.95 5.86
C LEU A 143 -11.97 -1.07 5.98
N VAL A 144 -12.49 -1.27 7.18
CA VAL A 144 -13.94 -1.38 7.40
C VAL A 144 -14.63 -0.04 7.15
N PHE A 145 -14.13 1.04 7.73
CA PHE A 145 -14.71 2.37 7.57
C PHE A 145 -14.59 2.86 6.12
N GLY A 146 -13.41 2.71 5.51
CA GLY A 146 -13.19 3.03 4.09
C GLY A 146 -14.09 2.21 3.17
N GLY A 147 -14.25 0.91 3.45
CA GLY A 147 -15.16 0.03 2.70
C GLY A 147 -16.62 0.47 2.78
N ILE A 148 -17.11 0.84 3.97
CA ILE A 148 -18.48 1.38 4.14
C ILE A 148 -18.67 2.66 3.34
N LEU A 149 -17.72 3.59 3.41
CA LEU A 149 -17.78 4.85 2.66
C LEU A 149 -17.76 4.61 1.15
N LEU A 150 -16.90 3.72 0.67
CA LEU A 150 -16.82 3.38 -0.76
C LEU A 150 -18.11 2.72 -1.26
N CYS A 151 -18.69 1.81 -0.48
CA CYS A 151 -19.99 1.21 -0.82
C CYS A 151 -21.09 2.27 -0.89
N ALA A 152 -21.17 3.15 0.12
CA ALA A 152 -22.14 4.23 0.13
C ALA A 152 -21.96 5.16 -1.08
N GLN A 153 -20.73 5.51 -1.42
CA GLN A 153 -20.38 6.33 -2.57
C GLN A 153 -20.85 5.73 -3.89
N VAL A 154 -20.56 4.43 -4.12
CA VAL A 154 -20.96 3.72 -5.35
C VAL A 154 -22.48 3.48 -5.43
N MET A 155 -23.17 3.39 -4.28
CA MET A 155 -24.64 3.21 -4.25
C MET A 155 -25.40 4.53 -4.43
N LEU A 156 -24.77 5.67 -4.16
CA LEU A 156 -25.40 6.99 -4.23
C LEU A 156 -25.07 7.73 -5.54
N ALA A 157 -24.08 7.26 -6.29
CA ALA A 157 -23.72 7.77 -7.61
C ALA A 157 -24.58 7.16 -8.70
#